data_be6b6f48cc0aa878c39f547c6c20ab4d
#
_entry.id   be6b6f48cc0aa878c39f547c6c20ab4d
#
_cell.length_a   1.000
_cell.length_b   1.000
_cell.length_c   1.000
_cell.angle_alpha   90.00
_cell.angle_beta   90.00
_cell.angle_gamma   90.00
#
_symmetry.space_group_name_H-M   'P 1'
#
loop_
_entity.id
_entity.type
_entity.pdbx_description
1 polymer ?
#
loop_
_entity_poly.entity_id
_entity_poly.type
_entity_poly.pdbx_seq_one_letter_code
_entity_poly.pdbx_strand_id
1 'polypeptide(L)' 'TKIVVSRLLIFMNEQNSTQYKLAQKSGVPFPTIKSIMQQKTKNISLRTIILLSRGLGIKASEFLGDASFDEVELL' A
#
# COMPACT_ATOMS: atom_id res chain seq x y z
N THR A 1 -7.54 -5.89 -1.82
CA THR A 1 -6.78 -5.40 -0.65
C THR A 1 -5.63 -6.31 -0.28
N LYS A 2 -5.82 -7.62 -0.35
CA LYS A 2 -4.79 -8.60 -0.01
C LYS A 2 -3.51 -8.40 -0.82
N ILE A 3 -3.63 -8.12 -2.11
CA ILE A 3 -2.48 -7.89 -2.98
C ILE A 3 -1.76 -6.58 -2.62
N VAL A 4 -2.53 -5.54 -2.26
CA VAL A 4 -1.96 -4.27 -1.83
C VAL A 4 -1.15 -4.47 -0.55
N VAL A 5 -1.67 -5.24 0.40
CA VAL A 5 -0.97 -5.56 1.65
C VAL A 5 0.34 -6.28 1.36
N SER A 6 0.33 -7.26 0.45
CA SER A 6 1.54 -7.98 0.07
C SER A 6 2.61 -7.04 -0.51
N ARG A 7 2.20 -6.13 -1.40
CA ARG A 7 3.13 -5.17 -1.98
C ARG A 7 3.68 -4.20 -0.93
N LEU A 8 2.81 -3.71 -0.04
CA LEU A 8 3.24 -2.84 1.06
C LEU A 8 4.27 -3.54 1.94
N LEU A 9 4.03 -4.80 2.30
CA LEU A 9 4.96 -5.54 3.15
C LEU A 9 6.33 -5.71 2.50
N ILE A 10 6.37 -5.99 1.20
CA ILE A 10 7.64 -6.13 0.47
C ILE A 10 8.46 -4.85 0.59
N PHE A 11 7.88 -3.70 0.24
CA PHE A 11 8.59 -2.43 0.27
C PHE A 11 8.93 -1.98 1.70
N MET A 12 8.01 -2.19 2.63
CA MET A 12 8.25 -1.83 4.03
C MET A 12 9.40 -2.65 4.62
N ASN A 13 9.44 -3.96 4.32
CA ASN A 13 10.53 -4.83 4.81
C ASN A 13 11.87 -4.41 4.22
N GLU A 14 11.91 -4.07 2.93
CA GLU A 14 13.14 -3.60 2.28
C GLU A 14 13.68 -2.33 2.93
N GLN A 15 12.78 -1.47 3.42
CA GLN A 15 13.13 -0.17 3.97
C GLN A 15 13.18 -0.16 5.50
N ASN A 16 12.92 -1.29 6.15
CA ASN A 16 12.79 -1.36 7.61
C ASN A 16 11.78 -0.32 8.11
N SER A 17 10.69 -0.14 7.36
CA SER A 17 9.66 0.85 7.68
C SER A 17 8.57 0.24 8.55
N THR A 18 7.98 1.06 9.41
CA THR A 18 6.82 0.69 10.21
C THR A 18 5.57 1.32 9.63
N GLN A 19 4.40 0.84 10.05
CA GLN A 19 3.14 1.46 9.66
C GLN A 19 3.08 2.93 10.09
N TYR A 20 3.62 3.24 11.26
CA TYR A 20 3.65 4.60 11.77
C TYR A 20 4.52 5.50 10.90
N LYS A 21 5.73 5.04 10.54
CA LYS A 21 6.61 5.79 9.64
C LYS A 21 5.98 5.99 8.28
N LEU A 22 5.31 4.97 7.76
CA LEU A 22 4.62 5.07 6.47
C LEU A 22 3.51 6.12 6.54
N ALA A 23 2.76 6.16 7.63
CA ALA A 23 1.73 7.18 7.82
C ALA A 23 2.33 8.58 7.79
N GLN A 24 3.44 8.80 8.49
CA GLN A 24 4.10 10.09 8.51
C GLN A 24 4.60 10.52 7.12
N LYS A 25 5.21 9.60 6.39
CA LYS A 25 5.81 9.91 5.09
C LYS A 25 4.77 10.03 3.97
N SER A 26 3.70 9.26 4.03
CA SER A 26 2.70 9.24 2.97
C SER A 26 1.60 10.29 3.15
N GLY A 27 1.39 10.74 4.38
CA GLY A 27 0.25 11.59 4.69
C GLY A 27 -1.06 10.82 4.83
N VAL A 28 -1.04 9.50 4.67
CA VAL A 28 -2.22 8.67 4.91
C VAL A 28 -2.36 8.46 6.42
N PRO A 29 -3.56 8.72 6.99
CA PRO A 29 -3.73 8.55 8.45
C PRO A 29 -3.37 7.14 8.92
N PHE A 30 -2.73 7.06 10.07
CA PHE A 30 -2.33 5.78 10.65
C PHE A 30 -3.49 4.79 10.77
N PRO A 31 -4.69 5.20 11.25
CA PRO A 31 -5.82 4.28 11.32
C PRO A 31 -6.22 3.71 9.96
N THR A 32 -6.06 4.48 8.90
CA THR A 32 -6.35 4.03 7.54
C THR A 32 -5.35 2.96 7.11
N ILE A 33 -4.05 3.20 7.35
CA ILE A 33 -3.02 2.21 7.05
C ILE A 33 -3.27 0.93 7.84
N LYS A 34 -3.60 1.07 9.12
CA LYS A 34 -3.89 -0.08 9.98
C LYS A 34 -5.08 -0.90 9.43
N SER A 35 -6.14 -0.24 8.99
CA SER A 35 -7.30 -0.92 8.39
C SER A 35 -6.92 -1.66 7.11
N ILE A 36 -6.09 -1.05 6.27
CA ILE A 36 -5.60 -1.69 5.04
C ILE A 36 -4.79 -2.94 5.40
N MET A 37 -3.84 -2.82 6.31
CA MET A 37 -2.97 -3.93 6.70
C MET A 37 -3.76 -5.08 7.35
N GLN A 38 -4.85 -4.77 8.04
CA GLN A 38 -5.75 -5.77 8.61
C GLN A 38 -6.78 -6.29 7.61
N GLN A 39 -6.71 -5.83 6.37
CA GLN A 39 -7.61 -6.23 5.28
C GLN A 39 -9.08 -5.94 5.57
N LYS A 40 -9.34 -4.89 6.35
CA LYS A 40 -10.70 -4.44 6.66
C LYS A 40 -11.26 -3.52 5.60
N THR A 41 -10.40 -2.90 4.80
CA THR A 41 -10.78 -2.00 3.73
C THR A 41 -11.00 -2.80 2.45
N LYS A 42 -12.17 -2.72 1.85
CA LYS A 42 -12.51 -3.47 0.63
C LYS A 42 -11.96 -2.82 -0.63
N ASN A 43 -12.04 -1.51 -0.70
CA ASN A 43 -11.60 -0.74 -1.86
C ASN A 43 -10.63 0.34 -1.42
N ILE A 44 -9.48 0.38 -2.08
CA ILE A 44 -8.46 1.40 -1.82
C ILE A 44 -8.43 2.31 -3.03
N SER A 45 -8.60 3.62 -2.81
CA SER A 45 -8.60 4.58 -3.91
C SER A 45 -7.23 4.68 -4.55
N LEU A 46 -7.20 5.06 -5.83
CA LEU A 46 -5.95 5.32 -6.53
C LEU A 46 -5.16 6.42 -5.83
N ARG A 47 -5.84 7.44 -5.29
CA ARG A 47 -5.19 8.49 -4.53
C ARG A 47 -4.40 7.90 -3.35
N THR A 48 -5.00 6.99 -2.59
CA THR A 48 -4.33 6.35 -1.46
C THR A 48 -3.12 5.55 -1.93
N ILE A 49 -3.25 4.80 -3.02
CA ILE A 49 -2.13 4.05 -3.61
C ILE A 49 -0.98 4.99 -3.98
N ILE A 50 -1.28 6.12 -4.61
CA ILE A 50 -0.27 7.10 -4.98
C ILE A 50 0.43 7.67 -3.74
N LEU A 51 -0.34 8.02 -2.71
CA LEU A 51 0.22 8.55 -1.47
C LEU A 51 1.12 7.52 -0.77
N LEU A 52 0.69 6.26 -0.70
CA LEU A 52 1.49 5.20 -0.10
C LEU A 52 2.79 4.99 -0.88
N SER A 53 2.70 5.01 -2.20
CA SER A 53 3.90 4.87 -3.05
C SER A 53 4.89 6.00 -2.78
N ARG A 54 4.41 7.23 -2.68
CA ARG A 54 5.26 8.38 -2.35
C ARG A 54 5.90 8.23 -0.97
N GLY A 55 5.13 7.74 0.00
CA GLY A 55 5.65 7.49 1.34
C GLY A 55 6.74 6.42 1.36
N LEU A 56 6.69 5.49 0.41
CA LEU A 56 7.71 4.46 0.24
C LEU A 56 8.86 4.91 -0.67
N GLY A 57 8.77 6.11 -1.24
CA GLY A 57 9.80 6.63 -2.13
C GLY A 57 9.85 5.95 -3.49
N ILE A 58 8.75 5.37 -3.92
CA ILE A 58 8.65 4.68 -5.22
C ILE A 58 7.56 5.32 -6.07
N LYS A 59 7.58 5.03 -7.37
CA LYS A 59 6.53 5.46 -8.28
C LYS A 59 5.31 4.57 -8.11
N ALA A 60 4.11 5.12 -8.33
CA ALA A 60 2.88 4.32 -8.31
C ALA A 60 2.94 3.20 -9.35
N SER A 61 3.56 3.46 -10.51
CA SER A 61 3.75 2.45 -11.54
C SER A 61 4.61 1.28 -11.04
N GLU A 62 5.60 1.55 -10.21
CA GLU A 62 6.43 0.52 -9.61
C GLU A 62 5.63 -0.30 -8.60
N PHE A 63 4.82 0.37 -7.80
CA PHE A 63 3.96 -0.30 -6.82
C PHE A 63 2.98 -1.26 -7.50
N LEU A 64 2.35 -0.81 -8.59
CA LEU A 64 1.34 -1.56 -9.33
C LEU A 64 1.91 -2.48 -10.41
N GLY A 65 3.23 -2.47 -10.60
CA GLY A 65 3.88 -3.20 -11.68
C GLY A 65 4.03 -4.70 -11.48
N ASP A 66 3.34 -5.27 -10.50
CA ASP A 66 3.39 -6.70 -10.25
C ASP A 66 2.29 -7.42 -11.02
N ALA A 67 2.64 -8.56 -11.64
CA ALA A 67 1.70 -9.34 -12.44
C ALA A 67 0.45 -9.78 -11.66
N SER A 68 0.56 -9.92 -10.34
CA SER A 68 -0.57 -10.33 -9.52
C SER A 68 -1.73 -9.34 -9.54
N PHE A 69 -1.49 -8.06 -9.87
CA PHE A 69 -2.58 -7.11 -10.04
C PHE A 69 -3.45 -7.42 -11.26
N ASP A 70 -2.86 -8.04 -12.28
CA ASP A 70 -3.60 -8.43 -13.49
C ASP A 70 -4.38 -9.73 -13.28
N GLU A 71 -4.06 -10.47 -12.23
CA GLU A 71 -4.68 -11.76 -11.93
C GLU A 71 -5.80 -11.64 -10.90
N VAL A 72 -6.04 -10.44 -10.38
CA VAL A 72 -7.07 -10.20 -9.36
C VAL A 72 -8.47 -10.37 -9.96
N GLU A 73 -9.29 -11.15 -9.29
CA GLU A 73 -10.71 -11.24 -9.64
C GLU A 73 -11.46 -10.04 -9.05
N LEU A 74 -12.14 -9.30 -9.92
CA LEU A 74 -12.94 -8.15 -9.53
C LEU A 74 -14.41 -8.55 -9.52
N LEU A 75 -14.95 -8.78 -8.34
CA LEU A 75 -16.35 -9.12 -8.18
C LEU A 75 -17.15 -7.96 -7.64
#